data_b55271536cea5223cb0fc356668965de
#
_entry.id   b55271536cea5223cb0fc356668965de
#
_cell.length_a   1.000
_cell.length_b   1.000
_cell.length_c   1.000
_cell.angle_alpha   90.00
_cell.angle_beta   90.00
_cell.angle_gamma   90.00
#
_symmetry.space_group_name_H-M   'P 1'
#
loop_
_entity.id
_entity.type
_entity.pdbx_description
1 polymer ?
#
loop_
_entity_poly.entity_id
_entity_poly.type
_entity_poly.pdbx_seq_one_letter_code
_entity_poly.pdbx_strand_id
1 'polypeptide(L)'
;MMATGSCGDGGGAQQAKRTDFTIGWSIYAGWMPWPYAQQAGIVKKWADKYGVRINLVQVNDYVESVNQFNAGKLDGVTLTNMDALTIPAAGGKDTSAIILGDYSNGNDGVVLKNAKSLSEIKGRTVYLVELSVSHYLLARGLSSVGLKLSDVKTVNTSDADIVGAFANPAATAVVTWNPQLGEVAKLPGAAVAFDSHQIPAEILDLLAVDTATLKANPNLGKALAGIWYETIALMQRQDAGGAAARAAMAKMAGSTPQSFDAQLSTTHLYGTPKDAVAAIRSPTLGSTMTKVRDFSFSKGLFGQGARSADAIGIGLPGKTLGDAKNVKLRFDSTYMELAAAGKL
;
A
#
# COMPACT_ATOMS: atom_id res chain seq x y z
N MET A 1 -9.03 70.62 -17.98
CA MET A 1 -8.67 69.91 -16.74
C MET A 1 -8.40 68.44 -17.11
N MET A 2 -7.17 68.02 -16.93
CA MET A 2 -6.66 66.70 -17.34
C MET A 2 -7.01 65.67 -16.28
N ALA A 3 -7.58 64.54 -16.71
CA ALA A 3 -7.76 63.33 -15.86
C ALA A 3 -6.68 62.32 -16.22
N THR A 4 -5.78 62.08 -15.30
CA THR A 4 -4.73 61.06 -15.39
C THR A 4 -5.29 59.68 -15.05
N GLY A 5 -5.33 58.81 -16.04
CA GLY A 5 -5.64 57.38 -15.83
C GLY A 5 -4.42 56.65 -15.27
N SER A 6 -4.57 56.09 -14.07
CA SER A 6 -3.60 55.21 -13.46
C SER A 6 -3.84 53.80 -13.98
N CYS A 7 -2.93 53.25 -14.79
CA CYS A 7 -2.85 51.84 -15.12
C CYS A 7 -2.33 51.08 -13.89
N GLY A 8 -3.20 50.35 -13.24
CA GLY A 8 -2.81 49.39 -12.22
C GLY A 8 -2.25 48.13 -12.88
N ASP A 9 -0.95 47.94 -12.80
CA ASP A 9 -0.27 46.68 -13.14
C ASP A 9 -0.71 45.58 -12.15
N GLY A 10 -1.63 44.74 -12.59
CA GLY A 10 -2.02 43.50 -11.91
C GLY A 10 -0.94 42.45 -12.08
N GLY A 11 0.19 42.61 -11.41
CA GLY A 11 1.18 41.56 -11.28
C GLY A 11 0.58 40.36 -10.54
N GLY A 12 0.07 39.37 -11.27
CA GLY A 12 -0.28 38.08 -10.73
C GLY A 12 0.95 37.47 -10.05
N ALA A 13 0.99 37.50 -8.73
CA ALA A 13 2.01 36.83 -7.96
C ALA A 13 1.94 35.33 -8.34
N GLN A 14 2.88 34.90 -9.16
CA GLN A 14 3.06 33.48 -9.51
C GLN A 14 3.36 32.75 -8.21
N GLN A 15 2.38 32.01 -7.69
CA GLN A 15 2.52 31.30 -6.43
C GLN A 15 3.74 30.38 -6.55
N ALA A 16 4.75 30.61 -5.69
CA ALA A 16 6.02 29.87 -5.75
C ALA A 16 5.71 28.37 -5.77
N LYS A 17 6.26 27.66 -6.76
CA LYS A 17 6.02 26.23 -6.94
C LYS A 17 6.48 25.49 -5.69
N ARG A 18 5.58 24.77 -5.05
CA ARG A 18 5.89 23.99 -3.85
C ARG A 18 6.99 22.97 -4.19
N THR A 19 8.01 22.88 -3.33
CA THR A 19 9.16 21.98 -3.52
C THR A 19 9.33 20.95 -2.41
N ASP A 20 8.61 21.09 -1.30
CA ASP A 20 8.74 20.24 -0.11
C ASP A 20 7.57 19.30 0.01
N PHE A 21 7.88 17.99 0.13
CA PHE A 21 6.88 16.93 0.15
C PHE A 21 7.18 15.91 1.25
N THR A 22 6.13 15.42 1.90
CA THR A 22 6.21 14.42 2.95
C THR A 22 5.52 13.14 2.51
N ILE A 23 6.25 12.02 2.56
CA ILE A 23 5.77 10.70 2.17
C ILE A 23 5.80 9.79 3.40
N GLY A 24 4.65 9.24 3.76
CA GLY A 24 4.50 8.30 4.86
C GLY A 24 4.79 6.85 4.45
N TRP A 25 5.36 6.08 5.36
CA TRP A 25 5.55 4.65 5.19
C TRP A 25 5.43 3.94 6.55
N SER A 26 5.09 2.65 6.53
CA SER A 26 5.00 1.78 7.71
C SER A 26 5.93 0.58 7.58
N ILE A 27 6.20 -0.12 8.68
CA ILE A 27 7.09 -1.29 8.66
C ILE A 27 6.40 -2.45 7.94
N TYR A 28 6.96 -2.80 6.80
CA TYR A 28 6.63 -3.96 5.98
C TYR A 28 7.84 -4.27 5.08
N ALA A 29 8.16 -5.54 4.87
CA ALA A 29 9.39 -5.91 4.15
C ALA A 29 9.47 -5.28 2.74
N GLY A 30 8.34 -5.24 2.00
CA GLY A 30 8.24 -4.63 0.68
C GLY A 30 8.38 -3.10 0.68
N TRP A 31 8.21 -2.42 1.83
CA TRP A 31 8.36 -0.95 1.94
C TRP A 31 9.69 -0.50 2.53
N MET A 32 10.51 -1.41 3.05
CA MET A 32 11.83 -1.09 3.60
C MET A 32 12.81 -0.45 2.60
N PRO A 33 12.63 -0.56 1.28
CA PRO A 33 13.39 0.25 0.33
C PRO A 33 13.35 1.76 0.60
N TRP A 34 12.22 2.31 1.11
CA TRP A 34 12.08 3.75 1.36
C TRP A 34 13.06 4.27 2.43
N PRO A 35 13.04 3.77 3.69
CA PRO A 35 13.99 4.23 4.70
C PRO A 35 15.44 3.91 4.33
N TYR A 36 15.68 2.79 3.66
CA TYR A 36 17.03 2.48 3.19
C TYR A 36 17.51 3.50 2.15
N ALA A 37 16.68 3.90 1.19
CA ALA A 37 17.02 4.92 0.20
C ALA A 37 17.37 6.25 0.86
N GLN A 38 16.72 6.61 1.95
CA GLN A 38 17.06 7.80 2.73
C GLN A 38 18.44 7.67 3.37
N GLN A 39 18.71 6.56 4.06
CA GLN A 39 20.00 6.30 4.70
C GLN A 39 21.15 6.24 3.69
N ALA A 40 20.92 5.62 2.53
CA ALA A 40 21.91 5.45 1.47
C ALA A 40 22.13 6.72 0.62
N GLY A 41 21.44 7.83 0.90
CA GLY A 41 21.53 9.08 0.13
C GLY A 41 20.84 9.05 -1.24
N ILE A 42 20.15 7.97 -1.57
CA ILE A 42 19.42 7.83 -2.86
C ILE A 42 18.27 8.84 -2.94
N VAL A 43 17.56 9.07 -1.83
CA VAL A 43 16.52 10.12 -1.76
C VAL A 43 17.09 11.48 -2.12
N LYS A 44 18.21 11.88 -1.49
CA LYS A 44 18.87 13.16 -1.77
C LYS A 44 19.28 13.27 -3.23
N LYS A 45 19.90 12.24 -3.80
CA LYS A 45 20.33 12.21 -5.21
C LYS A 45 19.20 12.54 -6.18
N TRP A 46 18.07 11.86 -6.04
CA TRP A 46 16.93 12.04 -6.94
C TRP A 46 16.15 13.31 -6.65
N ALA A 47 16.06 13.73 -5.39
CA ALA A 47 15.45 14.98 -4.98
C ALA A 47 16.20 16.17 -5.57
N ASP A 48 17.53 16.19 -5.45
CA ASP A 48 18.41 17.23 -6.03
C ASP A 48 18.27 17.29 -7.57
N LYS A 49 18.26 16.12 -8.22
CA LYS A 49 18.11 16.03 -9.69
C LYS A 49 16.83 16.70 -10.18
N TYR A 50 15.75 16.63 -9.43
CA TYR A 50 14.44 17.17 -9.82
C TYR A 50 14.05 18.48 -9.11
N GLY A 51 14.94 19.04 -8.30
CA GLY A 51 14.70 20.30 -7.60
C GLY A 51 13.54 20.21 -6.60
N VAL A 52 13.42 19.08 -5.89
CA VAL A 52 12.42 18.87 -4.83
C VAL A 52 13.10 18.46 -3.52
N ARG A 53 12.39 18.59 -2.41
CA ARG A 53 12.78 18.04 -1.11
C ARG A 53 11.74 16.99 -0.71
N ILE A 54 12.20 15.80 -0.38
CA ILE A 54 11.34 14.67 0.01
C ILE A 54 11.71 14.26 1.42
N ASN A 55 10.73 14.37 2.32
CA ASN A 55 10.83 13.91 3.70
C ASN A 55 10.08 12.57 3.82
N LEU A 56 10.79 11.50 4.16
CA LEU A 56 10.20 10.19 4.42
C LEU A 56 9.92 10.05 5.92
N VAL A 57 8.67 9.79 6.27
CA VAL A 57 8.21 9.70 7.67
C VAL A 57 7.67 8.30 7.96
N GLN A 58 8.26 7.64 8.95
CA GLN A 58 7.73 6.40 9.48
C GLN A 58 6.50 6.68 10.35
N VAL A 59 5.42 5.96 10.08
CA VAL A 59 4.23 5.93 10.94
C VAL A 59 4.04 4.48 11.37
N ASN A 60 4.13 4.23 12.68
CA ASN A 60 4.15 2.85 13.19
C ASN A 60 2.81 2.12 13.04
N ASP A 61 1.70 2.84 13.16
CA ASP A 61 0.36 2.31 12.89
C ASP A 61 0.06 2.50 11.40
N TYR A 62 -0.18 1.41 10.70
CA TYR A 62 -0.43 1.42 9.26
C TYR A 62 -1.69 2.20 8.88
N VAL A 63 -2.81 1.96 9.57
CA VAL A 63 -4.09 2.64 9.27
C VAL A 63 -3.99 4.13 9.56
N GLU A 64 -3.28 4.51 10.64
CA GLU A 64 -3.03 5.91 10.95
C GLU A 64 -2.21 6.60 9.85
N SER A 65 -1.24 5.91 9.21
CA SER A 65 -0.48 6.48 8.08
C SER A 65 -1.40 6.86 6.92
N VAL A 66 -2.36 5.98 6.59
CA VAL A 66 -3.33 6.23 5.52
C VAL A 66 -4.32 7.34 5.90
N ASN A 67 -4.73 7.40 7.17
CA ASN A 67 -5.58 8.47 7.70
C ASN A 67 -4.89 9.84 7.64
N GLN A 68 -3.59 9.90 7.96
CA GLN A 68 -2.80 11.13 7.84
C GLN A 68 -2.70 11.61 6.39
N PHE A 69 -2.53 10.68 5.45
CA PHE A 69 -2.59 10.99 4.03
C PHE A 69 -3.97 11.51 3.61
N ASN A 70 -5.04 10.83 4.02
CA ASN A 70 -6.41 11.27 3.75
C ASN A 70 -6.68 12.68 4.30
N ALA A 71 -6.19 12.98 5.51
CA ALA A 71 -6.30 14.28 6.15
C ALA A 71 -5.39 15.37 5.54
N GLY A 72 -4.55 15.04 4.55
CA GLY A 72 -3.64 15.99 3.89
C GLY A 72 -2.39 16.34 4.70
N LYS A 73 -2.07 15.60 5.76
CA LYS A 73 -0.81 15.76 6.52
C LYS A 73 0.39 15.17 5.79
N LEU A 74 0.15 14.21 4.91
CA LEU A 74 1.12 13.58 4.03
C LEU A 74 0.74 13.86 2.57
N ASP A 75 1.73 14.02 1.70
CA ASP A 75 1.54 14.21 0.26
C ASP A 75 1.42 12.89 -0.49
N GLY A 76 2.01 11.85 0.06
CA GLY A 76 1.92 10.48 -0.41
C GLY A 76 2.11 9.49 0.72
N VAL A 77 1.78 8.22 0.47
CA VAL A 77 1.84 7.17 1.46
C VAL A 77 1.99 5.80 0.78
N THR A 78 2.69 4.87 1.43
CA THR A 78 2.65 3.45 1.05
C THR A 78 1.40 2.81 1.64
N LEU A 79 0.64 2.08 0.81
CA LEU A 79 -0.61 1.45 1.23
C LEU A 79 -1.02 0.34 0.27
N THR A 80 -1.99 -0.49 0.70
CA THR A 80 -2.55 -1.51 -0.18
C THR A 80 -3.58 -0.92 -1.15
N ASN A 81 -3.88 -1.66 -2.22
CA ASN A 81 -4.91 -1.29 -3.20
C ASN A 81 -6.32 -1.18 -2.57
N MET A 82 -6.62 -2.01 -1.58
CA MET A 82 -7.90 -1.94 -0.88
C MET A 82 -7.99 -0.67 -0.05
N ASP A 83 -6.97 -0.40 0.76
CA ASP A 83 -7.00 0.75 1.67
C ASP A 83 -6.91 2.07 0.91
N ALA A 84 -6.26 2.09 -0.28
CA ALA A 84 -6.31 3.22 -1.20
C ALA A 84 -7.73 3.54 -1.69
N LEU A 85 -8.56 2.51 -1.87
CA LEU A 85 -9.95 2.67 -2.28
C LEU A 85 -10.86 3.05 -1.10
N THR A 86 -10.68 2.42 0.06
CA THR A 86 -11.63 2.50 1.17
C THR A 86 -11.39 3.67 2.13
N ILE A 87 -10.17 4.25 2.15
CA ILE A 87 -9.86 5.37 3.04
C ILE A 87 -9.76 6.68 2.24
N PRO A 88 -8.70 6.97 1.46
CA PRO A 88 -8.61 8.25 0.78
C PRO A 88 -9.65 8.39 -0.34
N ALA A 89 -9.82 7.39 -1.20
CA ALA A 89 -10.76 7.52 -2.32
C ALA A 89 -12.22 7.60 -1.85
N ALA A 90 -12.63 6.76 -0.90
CA ALA A 90 -13.96 6.82 -0.28
C ALA A 90 -14.15 8.11 0.53
N GLY A 91 -13.11 8.63 1.14
CA GLY A 91 -13.08 9.94 1.80
C GLY A 91 -13.11 11.14 0.84
N GLY A 92 -13.16 10.89 -0.48
CA GLY A 92 -13.26 11.94 -1.51
C GLY A 92 -11.93 12.46 -2.03
N LYS A 93 -10.78 11.99 -1.50
CA LYS A 93 -9.45 12.39 -1.94
C LYS A 93 -9.10 11.74 -3.28
N ASP A 94 -8.81 12.55 -4.29
CA ASP A 94 -8.32 12.07 -5.60
C ASP A 94 -6.86 11.62 -5.44
N THR A 95 -6.62 10.33 -5.57
CA THR A 95 -5.38 9.64 -5.24
C THR A 95 -4.81 8.94 -6.47
N SER A 96 -3.52 9.13 -6.74
CA SER A 96 -2.79 8.46 -7.83
C SER A 96 -1.77 7.47 -7.26
N ALA A 97 -1.98 6.17 -7.51
CA ALA A 97 -0.98 5.13 -7.30
C ALA A 97 0.02 5.20 -8.45
N ILE A 98 1.23 5.65 -8.15
CA ILE A 98 2.29 5.93 -9.14
C ILE A 98 3.39 4.88 -9.16
N ILE A 99 3.43 4.02 -8.15
CA ILE A 99 4.30 2.85 -8.08
C ILE A 99 3.46 1.66 -7.64
N LEU A 100 3.55 0.59 -8.37
CA LEU A 100 3.13 -0.75 -7.98
C LEU A 100 4.41 -1.49 -7.58
N GLY A 101 4.59 -1.69 -6.26
CA GLY A 101 5.82 -2.23 -5.69
C GLY A 101 5.87 -3.75 -5.73
N ASP A 102 4.80 -4.35 -5.26
CA ASP A 102 4.70 -5.80 -5.11
C ASP A 102 3.26 -6.26 -4.93
N TYR A 103 3.08 -7.56 -4.77
CA TYR A 103 1.87 -8.14 -4.20
C TYR A 103 2.21 -9.17 -3.13
N SER A 104 1.33 -9.30 -2.15
CA SER A 104 1.43 -10.31 -1.11
C SER A 104 1.28 -11.72 -1.68
N ASN A 105 2.25 -12.57 -1.43
CA ASN A 105 2.33 -13.95 -1.93
C ASN A 105 2.70 -14.92 -0.79
N GLY A 106 1.88 -14.93 0.24
CA GLY A 106 2.12 -15.63 1.51
C GLY A 106 2.50 -14.68 2.66
N ASN A 107 2.53 -13.36 2.40
CA ASN A 107 2.87 -12.35 3.42
C ASN A 107 1.72 -12.04 4.37
N ASP A 108 0.48 -12.20 3.91
CA ASP A 108 -0.74 -12.08 4.72
C ASP A 108 -1.32 -13.47 4.98
N GLY A 109 -1.77 -13.75 6.21
CA GLY A 109 -2.24 -15.07 6.58
C GLY A 109 -3.32 -15.11 7.65
N VAL A 110 -4.13 -16.14 7.58
CA VAL A 110 -5.08 -16.58 8.61
C VAL A 110 -4.42 -17.67 9.43
N VAL A 111 -4.22 -17.42 10.71
CA VAL A 111 -3.59 -18.36 11.63
C VAL A 111 -4.64 -18.87 12.63
N LEU A 112 -4.68 -20.19 12.79
CA LEU A 112 -5.53 -20.84 13.76
C LEU A 112 -4.68 -21.46 14.89
N LYS A 113 -5.21 -21.45 16.11
CA LYS A 113 -4.61 -22.15 17.24
C LYS A 113 -5.26 -23.52 17.40
N ASN A 114 -4.45 -24.57 17.48
CA ASN A 114 -4.88 -25.96 17.65
C ASN A 114 -5.85 -26.44 16.55
N ALA A 115 -5.68 -25.94 15.33
CA ALA A 115 -6.42 -26.35 14.14
C ALA A 115 -5.52 -26.09 12.90
N LYS A 116 -5.72 -26.87 11.85
CA LYS A 116 -4.90 -26.80 10.62
C LYS A 116 -5.72 -26.50 9.36
N SER A 117 -7.01 -26.80 9.40
CA SER A 117 -7.92 -26.57 8.28
C SER A 117 -8.68 -25.26 8.49
N LEU A 118 -8.77 -24.44 7.44
CA LEU A 118 -9.54 -23.20 7.50
C LEU A 118 -11.03 -23.43 7.79
N SER A 119 -11.60 -24.57 7.43
CA SER A 119 -13.00 -24.93 7.76
C SER A 119 -13.27 -24.97 9.27
N GLU A 120 -12.24 -25.20 10.09
CA GLU A 120 -12.35 -25.22 11.56
C GLU A 120 -12.47 -23.83 12.19
N ILE A 121 -12.41 -22.75 11.38
CA ILE A 121 -12.58 -21.36 11.82
C ILE A 121 -14.02 -21.03 12.19
N LYS A 122 -14.99 -21.82 11.72
CA LYS A 122 -16.43 -21.58 11.95
C LYS A 122 -16.75 -21.43 13.44
N GLY A 123 -17.46 -20.36 13.79
CA GLY A 123 -17.84 -20.03 15.16
C GLY A 123 -16.73 -19.39 16.01
N ARG A 124 -15.49 -19.29 15.51
CA ARG A 124 -14.38 -18.69 16.27
C ARG A 124 -14.47 -17.18 16.30
N THR A 125 -13.82 -16.59 17.31
CA THR A 125 -13.47 -15.18 17.33
C THR A 125 -12.14 -15.00 16.62
N VAL A 126 -12.12 -14.09 15.64
CA VAL A 126 -10.97 -13.79 14.77
C VAL A 126 -10.51 -12.37 15.06
N TYR A 127 -9.27 -12.23 15.52
CA TYR A 127 -8.62 -10.94 15.78
C TYR A 127 -7.94 -10.46 14.49
N LEU A 128 -8.18 -9.23 14.09
CA LEU A 128 -7.61 -8.64 12.87
C LEU A 128 -7.77 -7.13 12.88
N VAL A 129 -7.04 -6.43 12.03
CA VAL A 129 -7.35 -5.03 11.72
C VAL A 129 -8.62 -5.02 10.86
N GLU A 130 -9.76 -4.68 11.48
CA GLU A 130 -11.04 -4.67 10.76
C GLU A 130 -11.05 -3.64 9.64
N LEU A 131 -11.79 -3.98 8.57
CA LEU A 131 -12.00 -3.14 7.39
C LEU A 131 -10.72 -2.85 6.58
N SER A 132 -9.60 -3.49 6.92
CA SER A 132 -8.34 -3.48 6.17
C SER A 132 -8.22 -4.68 5.23
N VAL A 133 -7.07 -4.78 4.58
CA VAL A 133 -6.67 -5.92 3.75
C VAL A 133 -6.79 -7.27 4.47
N SER A 134 -6.55 -7.33 5.79
CA SER A 134 -6.74 -8.56 6.59
C SER A 134 -8.20 -9.01 6.61
N HIS A 135 -9.15 -8.08 6.66
CA HIS A 135 -10.57 -8.41 6.58
C HIS A 135 -10.97 -8.96 5.20
N TYR A 136 -10.35 -8.40 4.14
CA TYR A 136 -10.50 -8.91 2.78
C TYR A 136 -9.94 -10.33 2.65
N LEU A 137 -8.72 -10.57 3.13
CA LEU A 137 -8.09 -11.90 3.12
C LEU A 137 -8.96 -12.94 3.84
N LEU A 138 -9.49 -12.58 5.02
CA LEU A 138 -10.40 -13.45 5.76
C LEU A 138 -11.63 -13.81 4.92
N ALA A 139 -12.27 -12.84 4.29
CA ALA A 139 -13.45 -13.07 3.45
C ALA A 139 -13.14 -13.98 2.26
N ARG A 140 -11.98 -13.79 1.62
CA ARG A 140 -11.51 -14.64 0.52
C ARG A 140 -11.25 -16.07 0.99
N GLY A 141 -10.57 -16.23 2.13
CA GLY A 141 -10.32 -17.53 2.74
C GLY A 141 -11.61 -18.25 3.10
N LEU A 142 -12.53 -17.60 3.83
CA LEU A 142 -13.83 -18.18 4.18
C LEU A 142 -14.61 -18.64 2.95
N SER A 143 -14.64 -17.81 1.91
CA SER A 143 -15.32 -18.15 0.65
C SER A 143 -14.74 -19.42 -0.01
N SER A 144 -13.42 -19.67 0.10
CA SER A 144 -12.76 -20.84 -0.49
C SER A 144 -13.19 -22.15 0.15
N VAL A 145 -13.71 -22.10 1.39
CA VAL A 145 -14.23 -23.26 2.13
C VAL A 145 -15.76 -23.23 2.32
N GLY A 146 -16.47 -22.38 1.54
CA GLY A 146 -17.92 -22.29 1.55
C GLY A 146 -18.50 -21.57 2.77
N LEU A 147 -17.68 -20.85 3.54
CA LEU A 147 -18.08 -20.05 4.69
C LEU A 147 -18.24 -18.58 4.31
N LYS A 148 -18.89 -17.81 5.19
CA LYS A 148 -19.10 -16.37 5.09
C LYS A 148 -18.56 -15.67 6.34
N LEU A 149 -18.38 -14.36 6.27
CA LEU A 149 -17.96 -13.55 7.43
C LEU A 149 -18.95 -13.65 8.61
N SER A 150 -20.24 -13.89 8.34
CA SER A 150 -21.24 -14.15 9.39
C SER A 150 -21.04 -15.48 10.14
N ASP A 151 -20.19 -16.38 9.64
CA ASP A 151 -19.87 -17.64 10.31
C ASP A 151 -18.76 -17.51 11.37
N VAL A 152 -18.17 -16.31 11.52
CA VAL A 152 -17.14 -15.97 12.51
C VAL A 152 -17.50 -14.68 13.23
N LYS A 153 -16.82 -14.41 14.36
CA LYS A 153 -16.90 -13.11 15.06
C LYS A 153 -15.57 -12.40 14.86
N THR A 154 -15.57 -11.17 14.35
CA THR A 154 -14.36 -10.37 14.25
C THR A 154 -14.18 -9.48 15.47
N VAL A 155 -12.93 -9.22 15.84
CA VAL A 155 -12.53 -8.28 16.89
C VAL A 155 -11.43 -7.39 16.31
N ASN A 156 -11.74 -6.10 16.23
CA ASN A 156 -10.76 -5.12 15.76
C ASN A 156 -9.57 -5.07 16.70
N THR A 157 -8.38 -5.28 16.13
CA THR A 157 -7.11 -5.33 16.86
C THR A 157 -6.05 -4.67 16.00
N SER A 158 -5.30 -3.72 16.56
CA SER A 158 -4.22 -3.05 15.82
C SER A 158 -3.13 -4.04 15.43
N ASP A 159 -2.39 -3.73 14.36
CA ASP A 159 -1.22 -4.51 13.95
C ASP A 159 -0.13 -4.54 15.04
N ALA A 160 -0.01 -3.50 15.84
CA ALA A 160 0.92 -3.45 16.98
C ALA A 160 0.53 -4.43 18.11
N ASP A 161 -0.76 -4.68 18.32
CA ASP A 161 -1.27 -5.48 19.43
C ASP A 161 -1.55 -6.94 19.06
N ILE A 162 -1.55 -7.28 17.75
CA ILE A 162 -2.07 -8.54 17.22
C ILE A 162 -1.33 -9.78 17.74
N VAL A 163 0.00 -9.69 17.91
CA VAL A 163 0.83 -10.78 18.44
C VAL A 163 0.50 -11.05 19.90
N GLY A 164 0.40 -9.98 20.69
CA GLY A 164 -0.01 -10.05 22.11
C GLY A 164 -1.42 -10.62 22.27
N ALA A 165 -2.36 -10.19 21.44
CA ALA A 165 -3.72 -10.71 21.42
C ALA A 165 -3.76 -12.21 21.15
N PHE A 166 -3.01 -12.70 20.17
CA PHE A 166 -2.98 -14.13 19.84
C PHE A 166 -2.19 -14.96 20.86
N ALA A 167 -1.23 -14.39 21.59
CA ALA A 167 -0.55 -15.06 22.68
C ALA A 167 -1.52 -15.46 23.81
N ASN A 168 -2.63 -14.74 24.00
CA ASN A 168 -3.68 -15.10 24.95
C ASN A 168 -4.26 -16.49 24.61
N PRO A 169 -4.35 -17.43 25.57
CA PRO A 169 -4.92 -18.78 25.34
C PRO A 169 -6.35 -18.77 24.81
N ALA A 170 -7.15 -17.75 25.13
CA ALA A 170 -8.52 -17.61 24.64
C ALA A 170 -8.62 -17.21 23.17
N ALA A 171 -7.57 -16.61 22.60
CA ALA A 171 -7.53 -16.26 21.18
C ALA A 171 -7.20 -17.50 20.36
N THR A 172 -8.10 -17.86 19.44
CA THR A 172 -8.00 -19.10 18.64
C THR A 172 -7.84 -18.86 17.15
N ALA A 173 -7.99 -17.63 16.68
CA ALA A 173 -7.80 -17.25 15.28
C ALA A 173 -7.32 -15.79 15.17
N VAL A 174 -6.44 -15.54 14.23
CA VAL A 174 -5.94 -14.20 13.91
C VAL A 174 -5.72 -14.08 12.39
N VAL A 175 -5.87 -12.87 11.87
CA VAL A 175 -5.46 -12.53 10.50
C VAL A 175 -4.51 -11.35 10.58
N THR A 176 -3.34 -11.50 9.99
CA THR A 176 -2.30 -10.47 10.03
C THR A 176 -1.31 -10.68 8.88
N TRP A 177 -0.33 -9.79 8.79
CA TRP A 177 0.75 -9.80 7.80
C TRP A 177 2.13 -9.82 8.48
N ASN A 178 3.20 -10.00 7.70
CA ASN A 178 4.57 -9.93 8.21
C ASN A 178 5.00 -8.47 8.54
N PRO A 179 5.75 -8.26 9.62
CA PRO A 179 6.45 -9.30 10.42
C PRO A 179 5.59 -10.06 11.45
N GLN A 180 4.41 -9.55 11.82
CA GLN A 180 3.57 -10.12 12.87
C GLN A 180 3.12 -11.56 12.57
N LEU A 181 2.83 -11.87 11.29
CA LEU A 181 2.48 -13.23 10.87
C LEU A 181 3.57 -14.23 11.23
N GLY A 182 4.83 -13.88 10.94
CA GLY A 182 5.98 -14.73 11.27
C GLY A 182 6.19 -14.91 12.77
N GLU A 183 5.79 -13.95 13.61
CA GLU A 183 5.85 -14.08 15.07
C GLU A 183 4.70 -14.92 15.60
N VAL A 184 3.49 -14.67 15.13
CA VAL A 184 2.29 -15.45 15.49
C VAL A 184 2.45 -16.93 15.12
N ALA A 185 3.01 -17.21 13.94
CA ALA A 185 3.21 -18.58 13.46
C ALA A 185 4.19 -19.42 14.32
N LYS A 186 5.02 -18.76 15.14
CA LYS A 186 5.94 -19.41 16.09
C LYS A 186 5.29 -19.76 17.43
N LEU A 187 4.11 -19.21 17.71
CA LEU A 187 3.44 -19.44 18.99
C LEU A 187 2.91 -20.89 19.10
N PRO A 188 2.86 -21.45 20.32
CA PRO A 188 2.40 -22.83 20.50
C PRO A 188 1.01 -23.07 19.93
N GLY A 189 0.88 -24.14 19.14
CA GLY A 189 -0.37 -24.55 18.52
C GLY A 189 -0.79 -23.72 17.30
N ALA A 190 -0.03 -22.70 16.90
CA ALA A 190 -0.32 -21.88 15.74
C ALA A 190 -0.09 -22.66 14.43
N ALA A 191 -1.00 -22.49 13.48
CA ALA A 191 -0.84 -22.99 12.12
C ALA A 191 -1.46 -22.00 11.14
N VAL A 192 -0.73 -21.66 10.08
CA VAL A 192 -1.26 -20.87 8.96
C VAL A 192 -2.23 -21.77 8.18
N ALA A 193 -3.51 -21.43 8.22
CA ALA A 193 -4.58 -22.23 7.60
C ALA A 193 -4.97 -21.70 6.20
N PHE A 194 -4.66 -20.44 5.92
CA PHE A 194 -4.85 -19.79 4.63
C PHE A 194 -3.90 -18.61 4.53
N ASP A 195 -3.38 -18.32 3.35
CA ASP A 195 -2.55 -17.16 3.11
C ASP A 195 -2.76 -16.56 1.71
N SER A 196 -2.15 -15.41 1.47
CA SER A 196 -2.28 -14.65 0.22
C SER A 196 -1.69 -15.36 -1.01
N HIS A 197 -0.87 -16.40 -0.84
CA HIS A 197 -0.40 -17.24 -1.94
C HIS A 197 -1.59 -17.89 -2.69
N GLN A 198 -2.70 -18.14 -2.00
CA GLN A 198 -3.91 -18.73 -2.57
C GLN A 198 -4.79 -17.74 -3.33
N ILE A 199 -4.48 -16.43 -3.24
CA ILE A 199 -5.15 -15.34 -3.95
C ILE A 199 -4.12 -14.41 -4.63
N PRO A 200 -3.26 -14.92 -5.51
CA PRO A 200 -2.14 -14.17 -6.06
C PRO A 200 -2.61 -12.89 -6.78
N ALA A 201 -1.87 -11.81 -6.60
CA ALA A 201 -2.13 -10.48 -7.17
C ALA A 201 -3.50 -9.86 -6.78
N GLU A 202 -4.08 -10.28 -5.65
CA GLU A 202 -5.27 -9.61 -5.10
C GLU A 202 -4.93 -8.54 -4.05
N ILE A 203 -3.84 -8.71 -3.30
CA ILE A 203 -3.31 -7.73 -2.35
C ILE A 203 -2.09 -7.09 -2.96
N LEU A 204 -2.22 -5.84 -3.38
CA LEU A 204 -1.19 -5.08 -4.09
C LEU A 204 -0.66 -3.96 -3.18
N ASP A 205 0.65 -3.78 -3.17
CA ASP A 205 1.33 -2.73 -2.43
C ASP A 205 1.75 -1.59 -3.36
N LEU A 206 1.38 -0.38 -2.96
CA LEU A 206 1.43 0.82 -3.79
C LEU A 206 2.19 1.94 -3.07
N LEU A 207 2.77 2.85 -3.85
CA LEU A 207 2.96 4.23 -3.42
C LEU A 207 1.89 5.10 -4.08
N ALA A 208 1.07 5.74 -3.27
CA ALA A 208 0.06 6.68 -3.72
C ALA A 208 0.41 8.12 -3.32
N VAL A 209 0.06 9.06 -4.19
CA VAL A 209 0.27 10.50 -4.00
C VAL A 209 -1.05 11.23 -4.27
N ASP A 210 -1.28 12.33 -3.59
CA ASP A 210 -2.40 13.24 -3.90
C ASP A 210 -2.32 13.68 -5.36
N THR A 211 -3.41 13.48 -6.13
CA THR A 211 -3.42 13.72 -7.58
C THR A 211 -3.19 15.18 -7.93
N ALA A 212 -3.70 16.12 -7.13
CA ALA A 212 -3.52 17.56 -7.38
C ALA A 212 -2.07 17.95 -7.12
N THR A 213 -1.48 17.46 -6.02
CA THR A 213 -0.05 17.65 -5.70
C THR A 213 0.83 17.13 -6.82
N LEU A 214 0.56 15.93 -7.33
CA LEU A 214 1.33 15.31 -8.41
C LEU A 214 1.22 16.08 -9.73
N LYS A 215 0.02 16.53 -10.09
CA LYS A 215 -0.21 17.35 -11.30
C LYS A 215 0.52 18.69 -11.25
N ALA A 216 0.50 19.32 -10.09
CA ALA A 216 1.23 20.59 -9.89
C ALA A 216 2.75 20.38 -9.86
N ASN A 217 3.22 19.21 -9.49
CA ASN A 217 4.63 18.89 -9.27
C ASN A 217 5.04 17.53 -9.89
N PRO A 218 5.05 17.41 -11.23
CA PRO A 218 5.39 16.13 -11.89
C PRO A 218 6.82 15.66 -11.61
N ASN A 219 7.72 16.57 -11.20
CA ASN A 219 9.07 16.24 -10.77
C ASN A 219 9.09 15.39 -9.49
N LEU A 220 8.09 15.54 -8.61
CA LEU A 220 7.94 14.68 -7.44
C LEU A 220 7.77 13.20 -7.86
N GLY A 221 6.86 12.93 -8.79
CA GLY A 221 6.63 11.56 -9.28
C GLY A 221 7.87 10.96 -9.95
N LYS A 222 8.62 11.76 -10.72
CA LYS A 222 9.90 11.32 -11.32
C LYS A 222 10.94 10.98 -10.26
N ALA A 223 11.08 11.84 -9.24
CA ALA A 223 12.02 11.59 -8.13
C ALA A 223 11.64 10.31 -7.37
N LEU A 224 10.36 10.14 -7.01
CA LEU A 224 9.88 8.97 -6.28
C LEU A 224 10.10 7.67 -7.07
N ALA A 225 9.80 7.67 -8.38
CA ALA A 225 10.07 6.52 -9.23
C ALA A 225 11.57 6.20 -9.34
N GLY A 226 12.42 7.22 -9.47
CA GLY A 226 13.87 7.06 -9.48
C GLY A 226 14.42 6.47 -8.19
N ILE A 227 13.97 6.99 -7.04
CA ILE A 227 14.32 6.49 -5.71
C ILE A 227 13.95 5.01 -5.60
N TRP A 228 12.71 4.67 -5.94
CA TRP A 228 12.19 3.32 -5.81
C TRP A 228 12.99 2.32 -6.65
N TYR A 229 13.08 2.54 -7.96
CA TYR A 229 13.68 1.56 -8.85
C TYR A 229 15.21 1.43 -8.68
N GLU A 230 15.92 2.48 -8.31
CA GLU A 230 17.35 2.37 -7.96
C GLU A 230 17.52 1.53 -6.70
N THR A 231 16.65 1.72 -5.70
CA THR A 231 16.74 1.00 -4.43
C THR A 231 16.35 -0.47 -4.59
N ILE A 232 15.28 -0.76 -5.34
CA ILE A 232 14.86 -2.13 -5.64
C ILE A 232 15.95 -2.88 -6.41
N ALA A 233 16.55 -2.25 -7.43
CA ALA A 233 17.66 -2.84 -8.16
C ALA A 233 18.85 -3.19 -7.27
N LEU A 234 19.16 -2.34 -6.29
CA LEU A 234 20.23 -2.61 -5.31
C LEU A 234 19.84 -3.74 -4.35
N MET A 235 18.61 -3.74 -3.83
CA MET A 235 18.11 -4.77 -2.91
C MET A 235 18.13 -6.16 -3.55
N GLN A 236 17.82 -6.26 -4.85
CA GLN A 236 17.76 -7.54 -5.58
C GLN A 236 19.11 -8.09 -6.02
N ARG A 237 20.20 -7.35 -5.87
CA ARG A 237 21.54 -7.85 -6.22
C ARG A 237 21.90 -9.08 -5.39
N GLN A 238 22.51 -10.06 -6.05
CA GLN A 238 22.95 -11.31 -5.41
C GLN A 238 24.42 -11.27 -4.94
N ASP A 239 25.01 -10.07 -4.92
CA ASP A 239 26.37 -9.83 -4.46
C ASP A 239 26.39 -9.27 -3.01
N ALA A 240 27.60 -9.02 -2.52
CA ALA A 240 27.82 -8.46 -1.17
C ALA A 240 27.09 -7.11 -0.97
N GLY A 241 26.94 -6.28 -2.03
CA GLY A 241 26.23 -5.01 -1.96
C GLY A 241 24.73 -5.20 -1.71
N GLY A 242 24.10 -6.13 -2.43
CA GLY A 242 22.69 -6.47 -2.22
C GLY A 242 22.45 -7.11 -0.85
N ALA A 243 23.34 -8.01 -0.41
CA ALA A 243 23.25 -8.60 0.92
C ALA A 243 23.37 -7.54 2.03
N ALA A 244 24.30 -6.58 1.88
CA ALA A 244 24.46 -5.47 2.83
C ALA A 244 23.21 -4.57 2.86
N ALA A 245 22.59 -4.28 1.70
CA ALA A 245 21.37 -3.50 1.62
C ALA A 245 20.21 -4.19 2.35
N ARG A 246 19.99 -5.49 2.09
CA ARG A 246 18.94 -6.27 2.79
C ARG A 246 19.21 -6.38 4.29
N ALA A 247 20.46 -6.56 4.71
CA ALA A 247 20.81 -6.57 6.13
C ALA A 247 20.54 -5.23 6.82
N ALA A 248 20.80 -4.11 6.14
CA ALA A 248 20.48 -2.78 6.65
C ALA A 248 18.94 -2.58 6.76
N MET A 249 18.17 -2.99 5.74
CA MET A 249 16.71 -2.97 5.75
C MET A 249 16.14 -3.84 6.89
N ALA A 250 16.69 -5.04 7.09
CA ALA A 250 16.32 -5.93 8.18
C ALA A 250 16.51 -5.25 9.54
N LYS A 251 17.67 -4.62 9.75
CA LYS A 251 17.94 -3.87 10.99
C LYS A 251 16.96 -2.73 11.23
N MET A 252 16.60 -1.97 10.17
CA MET A 252 15.60 -0.89 10.25
C MET A 252 14.20 -1.41 10.56
N ALA A 253 13.86 -2.61 10.08
CA ALA A 253 12.61 -3.29 10.39
C ALA A 253 12.59 -3.96 11.77
N GLY A 254 13.65 -3.84 12.57
CA GLY A 254 13.77 -4.57 13.84
C GLY A 254 13.87 -6.09 13.69
N SER A 255 14.35 -6.56 12.54
CA SER A 255 14.40 -7.97 12.15
C SER A 255 15.83 -8.48 11.97
N THR A 256 16.01 -9.79 11.92
CA THR A 256 17.29 -10.40 11.50
C THR A 256 17.33 -10.48 9.96
N PRO A 257 18.55 -10.51 9.34
CA PRO A 257 18.65 -10.70 7.89
C PRO A 257 17.90 -11.95 7.38
N GLN A 258 17.98 -13.06 8.10
CA GLN A 258 17.31 -14.30 7.75
C GLN A 258 15.78 -14.17 7.80
N SER A 259 15.26 -13.53 8.85
CA SER A 259 13.82 -13.28 8.96
C SER A 259 13.32 -12.31 7.89
N PHE A 260 14.11 -11.30 7.56
CA PHE A 260 13.79 -10.34 6.50
C PHE A 260 13.78 -10.99 5.11
N ASP A 261 14.79 -11.82 4.80
CA ASP A 261 14.83 -12.58 3.54
C ASP A 261 13.65 -13.57 3.45
N ALA A 262 13.25 -14.19 4.56
CA ALA A 262 12.06 -15.04 4.61
C ALA A 262 10.78 -14.24 4.32
N GLN A 263 10.63 -13.03 4.88
CA GLN A 263 9.51 -12.13 4.58
C GLN A 263 9.49 -11.69 3.10
N LEU A 264 10.66 -11.35 2.55
CA LEU A 264 10.77 -11.02 1.13
C LEU A 264 10.39 -12.19 0.23
N SER A 265 10.64 -13.44 0.64
CA SER A 265 10.23 -14.63 -0.13
C SER A 265 8.72 -14.83 -0.21
N THR A 266 7.96 -14.21 0.70
CA THR A 266 6.49 -14.19 0.70
C THR A 266 5.90 -12.93 0.06
N THR A 267 6.74 -12.16 -0.63
CA THR A 267 6.40 -10.92 -1.31
C THR A 267 6.84 -11.03 -2.77
N HIS A 268 5.91 -10.92 -3.71
CA HIS A 268 6.25 -10.90 -5.14
C HIS A 268 6.58 -9.48 -5.58
N LEU A 269 7.87 -9.14 -5.53
CA LEU A 269 8.36 -7.82 -5.96
C LEU A 269 8.25 -7.64 -7.48
N TYR A 270 7.70 -6.51 -7.92
CA TYR A 270 7.86 -6.04 -9.29
C TYR A 270 9.25 -5.39 -9.43
N GLY A 271 10.24 -6.22 -9.59
CA GLY A 271 11.67 -5.88 -9.45
C GLY A 271 12.21 -4.92 -10.51
N THR A 272 11.50 -4.75 -11.62
CA THR A 272 11.86 -3.78 -12.66
C THR A 272 10.66 -2.88 -13.00
N PRO A 273 10.92 -1.66 -13.52
CA PRO A 273 9.85 -0.80 -14.02
C PRO A 273 9.00 -1.46 -15.10
N LYS A 274 9.60 -2.34 -15.93
CA LYS A 274 8.89 -3.07 -16.99
C LYS A 274 7.88 -4.06 -16.42
N ASP A 275 8.25 -4.78 -15.36
CA ASP A 275 7.37 -5.74 -14.68
C ASP A 275 6.17 -5.02 -14.06
N ALA A 276 6.41 -3.89 -13.38
CA ALA A 276 5.36 -3.07 -12.79
C ALA A 276 4.40 -2.50 -13.86
N VAL A 277 4.93 -2.01 -14.99
CA VAL A 277 4.11 -1.55 -16.14
C VAL A 277 3.28 -2.69 -16.73
N ALA A 278 3.87 -3.88 -16.88
CA ALA A 278 3.15 -5.05 -17.38
C ALA A 278 2.00 -5.44 -16.43
N ALA A 279 2.26 -5.45 -15.12
CA ALA A 279 1.26 -5.77 -14.11
C ALA A 279 0.11 -4.75 -14.08
N ILE A 280 0.42 -3.45 -14.09
CA ILE A 280 -0.60 -2.39 -14.03
C ILE A 280 -1.48 -2.36 -15.29
N ARG A 281 -0.94 -2.78 -16.44
CA ARG A 281 -1.67 -2.90 -17.71
C ARG A 281 -2.36 -4.26 -17.89
N SER A 282 -2.12 -5.21 -16.99
CA SER A 282 -2.72 -6.54 -17.05
C SER A 282 -4.24 -6.48 -16.82
N PRO A 283 -5.03 -7.30 -17.53
CA PRO A 283 -6.45 -7.51 -17.20
C PRO A 283 -6.67 -7.97 -15.77
N THR A 284 -5.68 -8.62 -15.14
CA THR A 284 -5.71 -9.07 -13.74
C THR A 284 -5.97 -7.91 -12.78
N LEU A 285 -5.32 -6.75 -12.99
CA LEU A 285 -5.57 -5.57 -12.15
C LEU A 285 -7.06 -5.17 -12.14
N GLY A 286 -7.69 -5.17 -13.32
CA GLY A 286 -9.11 -4.85 -13.42
C GLY A 286 -10.00 -5.86 -12.69
N SER A 287 -9.68 -7.15 -12.78
CA SER A 287 -10.40 -8.22 -12.05
C SER A 287 -10.18 -8.10 -10.54
N THR A 288 -8.96 -7.85 -10.10
CA THR A 288 -8.62 -7.62 -8.69
C THR A 288 -9.38 -6.42 -8.14
N MET A 289 -9.33 -5.27 -8.82
CA MET A 289 -10.02 -4.07 -8.34
C MET A 289 -11.53 -4.21 -8.36
N THR A 290 -12.10 -5.03 -9.24
CA THR A 290 -13.54 -5.38 -9.19
C THR A 290 -13.88 -6.15 -7.92
N LYS A 291 -13.12 -7.19 -7.57
CA LYS A 291 -13.33 -7.97 -6.33
C LYS A 291 -13.19 -7.10 -5.08
N VAL A 292 -12.13 -6.29 -5.02
CA VAL A 292 -11.87 -5.37 -3.91
C VAL A 292 -13.00 -4.35 -3.77
N ARG A 293 -13.44 -3.75 -4.87
CA ARG A 293 -14.54 -2.79 -4.91
C ARG A 293 -15.86 -3.39 -4.40
N ASP A 294 -16.21 -4.56 -4.92
CA ASP A 294 -17.46 -5.24 -4.58
C ASP A 294 -17.47 -5.67 -3.10
N PHE A 295 -16.33 -6.18 -2.60
CA PHE A 295 -16.15 -6.45 -1.18
C PHE A 295 -16.31 -5.18 -0.35
N SER A 296 -15.60 -4.12 -0.69
CA SER A 296 -15.61 -2.86 0.05
C SER A 296 -17.02 -2.25 0.11
N PHE A 297 -17.75 -2.26 -0.99
CA PHE A 297 -19.14 -1.83 -1.02
C PHE A 297 -20.01 -2.72 -0.13
N SER A 298 -19.87 -4.05 -0.19
CA SER A 298 -20.66 -4.98 0.64
C SER A 298 -20.43 -4.79 2.14
N LYS A 299 -19.33 -4.15 2.53
CA LYS A 299 -18.97 -3.80 3.91
C LYS A 299 -19.33 -2.35 4.29
N GLY A 300 -19.96 -1.61 3.38
CA GLY A 300 -20.32 -0.22 3.64
C GLY A 300 -19.15 0.76 3.69
N LEU A 301 -17.95 0.36 3.15
CA LEU A 301 -16.71 1.15 3.24
C LEU A 301 -16.71 2.38 2.33
N PHE A 302 -17.68 2.52 1.46
CA PHE A 302 -17.87 3.72 0.63
C PHE A 302 -18.75 4.78 1.30
N GLY A 303 -19.10 4.56 2.57
CA GLY A 303 -19.96 5.46 3.34
C GLY A 303 -21.46 5.25 3.04
N GLN A 304 -22.31 5.79 3.93
CA GLN A 304 -23.78 5.59 3.85
C GLN A 304 -24.43 6.21 2.62
N GLY A 305 -23.77 7.15 1.94
CA GLY A 305 -24.25 7.77 0.71
C GLY A 305 -24.05 6.95 -0.57
N ALA A 306 -23.22 5.91 -0.53
CA ALA A 306 -22.94 5.08 -1.69
C ALA A 306 -24.11 4.15 -2.02
N ARG A 307 -24.67 4.30 -3.22
CA ARG A 307 -25.86 3.53 -3.66
C ARG A 307 -25.50 2.26 -4.43
N SER A 308 -24.24 2.12 -4.84
CA SER A 308 -23.74 0.96 -5.59
C SER A 308 -22.22 0.82 -5.42
N ALA A 309 -21.67 -0.32 -5.79
CA ALA A 309 -20.22 -0.53 -5.87
C ALA A 309 -19.53 0.44 -6.86
N ASP A 310 -20.29 0.96 -7.81
CA ASP A 310 -19.81 1.91 -8.81
C ASP A 310 -19.74 3.37 -8.33
N ALA A 311 -20.09 3.66 -7.07
CA ALA A 311 -20.12 5.03 -6.54
C ALA A 311 -18.78 5.77 -6.63
N ILE A 312 -17.66 5.02 -6.61
CA ILE A 312 -16.30 5.55 -6.73
C ILE A 312 -15.69 5.03 -8.02
N GLY A 313 -15.19 5.96 -8.85
CA GLY A 313 -14.43 5.62 -10.05
C GLY A 313 -13.00 5.21 -9.73
N ILE A 314 -12.55 4.13 -10.37
CA ILE A 314 -11.17 3.63 -10.33
C ILE A 314 -10.61 3.74 -11.74
N GLY A 315 -9.67 4.67 -11.95
CA GLY A 315 -8.96 4.85 -13.21
C GLY A 315 -7.88 3.79 -13.39
N LEU A 316 -8.00 3.00 -14.44
CA LEU A 316 -7.01 2.01 -14.87
C LEU A 316 -6.46 2.41 -16.23
N PRO A 317 -5.30 1.92 -16.68
CA PRO A 317 -4.83 2.16 -18.03
C PRO A 317 -5.88 1.78 -19.08
N GLY A 318 -6.35 2.78 -19.82
CA GLY A 318 -7.32 2.61 -20.91
C GLY A 318 -8.78 2.39 -20.51
N LYS A 319 -9.12 2.33 -19.22
CA LYS A 319 -10.52 2.15 -18.78
C LYS A 319 -10.76 2.73 -17.37
N THR A 320 -12.02 2.92 -17.05
CA THR A 320 -12.47 3.24 -15.69
C THR A 320 -13.44 2.17 -15.20
N LEU A 321 -13.26 1.71 -13.97
CA LEU A 321 -14.25 0.94 -13.24
C LEU A 321 -15.08 1.90 -12.38
N GLY A 322 -16.39 1.67 -12.28
CA GLY A 322 -17.28 2.52 -11.51
C GLY A 322 -17.56 3.86 -12.18
N ASP A 323 -17.90 4.88 -11.39
CA ASP A 323 -18.32 6.19 -11.90
C ASP A 323 -17.16 6.99 -12.51
N ALA A 324 -17.12 7.10 -13.82
CA ALA A 324 -16.11 7.86 -14.55
C ALA A 324 -16.15 9.38 -14.24
N LYS A 325 -17.24 9.90 -13.66
CA LYS A 325 -17.36 11.30 -13.22
C LYS A 325 -16.83 11.52 -11.80
N ASN A 326 -16.64 10.44 -11.04
CA ASN A 326 -16.16 10.46 -9.65
C ASN A 326 -14.92 9.58 -9.46
N VAL A 327 -13.91 9.71 -10.34
CA VAL A 327 -12.65 8.95 -10.24
C VAL A 327 -11.84 9.50 -9.07
N LYS A 328 -11.62 8.66 -8.04
CA LYS A 328 -10.88 9.01 -6.82
C LYS A 328 -9.64 8.14 -6.57
N LEU A 329 -9.52 7.00 -7.24
CA LEU A 329 -8.30 6.20 -7.25
C LEU A 329 -7.84 6.01 -8.70
N ARG A 330 -6.56 6.29 -8.96
CA ARG A 330 -5.94 6.16 -10.29
C ARG A 330 -4.71 5.28 -10.20
N PHE A 331 -4.63 4.29 -11.06
CA PHE A 331 -3.40 3.54 -11.31
C PHE A 331 -2.66 4.22 -12.46
N ASP A 332 -1.74 5.12 -12.11
CA ASP A 332 -0.99 5.95 -13.06
C ASP A 332 0.37 5.33 -13.38
N SER A 333 0.49 4.74 -14.56
CA SER A 333 1.73 4.09 -15.02
C SER A 333 2.81 5.06 -15.52
N THR A 334 2.51 6.36 -15.63
CA THR A 334 3.39 7.36 -16.29
C THR A 334 4.83 7.32 -15.77
N TYR A 335 5.02 7.31 -14.47
CA TYR A 335 6.36 7.37 -13.87
C TYR A 335 7.10 6.04 -13.96
N MET A 336 6.38 4.92 -13.88
CA MET A 336 6.93 3.58 -14.13
C MET A 336 7.36 3.43 -15.60
N GLU A 337 6.59 3.97 -16.54
CA GLU A 337 6.93 3.98 -17.96
C GLU A 337 8.14 4.85 -18.28
N LEU A 338 8.26 6.02 -17.64
CA LEU A 338 9.46 6.85 -17.75
C LEU A 338 10.70 6.10 -17.25
N ALA A 339 10.58 5.40 -16.10
CA ALA A 339 11.65 4.55 -15.58
C ALA A 339 12.00 3.42 -16.53
N ALA A 340 11.01 2.71 -17.05
CA ALA A 340 11.20 1.61 -18.01
C ALA A 340 11.87 2.04 -19.31
N ALA A 341 11.65 3.30 -19.72
CA ALA A 341 12.25 3.92 -20.91
C ALA A 341 13.62 4.56 -20.65
N GLY A 342 14.14 4.54 -19.40
CA GLY A 342 15.37 5.24 -19.02
C GLY A 342 15.28 6.77 -19.12
N LYS A 343 14.11 7.34 -18.91
CA LYS A 343 13.81 8.78 -19.07
C LYS A 343 13.61 9.50 -17.73
N LEU A 344 14.05 8.89 -16.63
CA LEU A 344 14.12 9.55 -15.32
C LEU A 344 15.43 10.29 -15.12
#